data_28f8b55c3a3d853058795f8db29f30c5
#
_entry.id   28f8b55c3a3d853058795f8db29f30c5
#
_cell.length_a   1.000
_cell.length_b   1.000
_cell.length_c   1.000
_cell.angle_alpha   90.00
_cell.angle_beta   90.00
_cell.angle_gamma   90.00
#
_symmetry.space_group_name_H-M   'P 1'
#
loop_
_entity.id
_entity.type
_entity.pdbx_description
1 polymer ?
#
loop_
_entity_poly.entity_id
_entity_poly.type
_entity_poly.pdbx_seq_one_letter_code
_entity_poly.pdbx_strand_id
1 'polypeptide(L)'
;MYQDLIRNELNEAAETLANFLKDDANIHAIQRAAVLLADSFKAGGKVLSCGNGGSHCDAMHFAEELTGRYRENRPGYPAIAISDVSHISCVGNDFGFNDIFSRYVEAVGREGDVLLGISTSGNSANVIKAIAAAREKGMKVITLTGKDGGKMDGTA
;
A
#
# COMPACT_ATOMS: atom_id res chain seq x y z
N MET A 1 10.03 17.58 31.47
CA MET A 1 8.64 17.43 30.98
C MET A 1 8.56 17.19 29.45
N TYR A 2 8.92 18.16 28.57
CA TYR A 2 8.84 17.89 27.11
C TYR A 2 9.90 16.92 26.59
N GLN A 3 11.13 16.94 27.15
CA GLN A 3 12.19 16.02 26.77
C GLN A 3 11.83 14.56 27.10
N ASP A 4 11.17 14.35 28.23
CA ASP A 4 10.74 13.00 28.65
C ASP A 4 9.64 12.47 27.72
N LEU A 5 8.68 13.34 27.35
CA LEU A 5 7.63 13.01 26.37
C LEU A 5 8.27 12.59 25.02
N ILE A 6 9.16 13.45 24.47
CA ILE A 6 9.84 13.17 23.21
C ILE A 6 10.63 11.85 23.28
N ARG A 7 11.33 11.62 24.38
CA ARG A 7 12.11 10.40 24.59
C ARG A 7 11.22 9.16 24.64
N ASN A 8 10.07 9.26 25.31
CA ASN A 8 9.11 8.15 25.39
C ASN A 8 8.54 7.78 24.03
N GLU A 9 8.14 8.75 23.22
CA GLU A 9 7.64 8.51 21.85
C GLU A 9 8.69 7.85 20.95
N LEU A 10 9.95 8.30 21.04
CA LEU A 10 11.05 7.71 20.29
C LEU A 10 11.40 6.29 20.77
N ASN A 11 11.32 6.03 22.07
CA ASN A 11 11.52 4.71 22.64
C ASN A 11 10.40 3.75 22.20
N GLU A 12 9.15 4.18 22.21
CA GLU A 12 8.00 3.38 21.71
C GLU A 12 8.20 2.99 20.24
N ALA A 13 8.65 3.92 19.38
CA ALA A 13 8.97 3.62 18.00
C ALA A 13 10.10 2.59 17.87
N ALA A 14 11.15 2.72 18.67
CA ALA A 14 12.28 1.78 18.70
C ALA A 14 11.85 0.38 19.17
N GLU A 15 11.02 0.31 20.21
CA GLU A 15 10.47 -0.96 20.72
C GLU A 15 9.54 -1.63 19.70
N THR A 16 8.71 -0.87 19.01
CA THR A 16 7.85 -1.37 17.94
C THR A 16 8.67 -2.03 16.85
N LEU A 17 9.72 -1.38 16.37
CA LEU A 17 10.62 -1.95 15.37
C LEU A 17 11.35 -3.19 15.92
N ALA A 18 11.86 -3.13 17.15
CA ALA A 18 12.54 -4.28 17.78
C ALA A 18 11.60 -5.49 17.91
N ASN A 19 10.33 -5.27 18.26
CA ASN A 19 9.35 -6.34 18.36
C ASN A 19 9.00 -6.92 17.00
N PHE A 20 8.84 -6.09 15.97
CA PHE A 20 8.61 -6.53 14.60
C PHE A 20 9.74 -7.43 14.09
N LEU A 21 11.00 -7.09 14.40
CA LEU A 21 12.18 -7.84 13.96
C LEU A 21 12.39 -9.17 14.69
N LYS A 22 11.72 -9.41 15.84
CA LYS A 22 11.83 -10.67 16.59
C LYS A 22 11.12 -11.84 15.91
N ASP A 23 10.15 -11.56 15.04
CA ASP A 23 9.38 -12.58 14.33
C ASP A 23 9.86 -12.68 12.89
N ASP A 24 10.55 -13.78 12.57
CA ASP A 24 11.03 -14.07 11.22
C ASP A 24 9.91 -14.12 10.19
N ALA A 25 8.66 -14.41 10.60
CA ALA A 25 7.50 -14.39 9.72
C ALA A 25 7.29 -13.01 9.07
N ASN A 26 7.59 -11.92 9.80
CA ASN A 26 7.52 -10.56 9.28
C ASN A 26 8.54 -10.32 8.15
N ILE A 27 9.77 -10.80 8.36
CA ILE A 27 10.83 -10.68 7.35
C ILE A 27 10.49 -11.51 6.11
N HIS A 28 9.99 -12.72 6.29
CA HIS A 28 9.51 -13.55 5.20
C HIS A 28 8.33 -12.92 4.45
N ALA A 29 7.42 -12.23 5.14
CA ALA A 29 6.30 -11.53 4.49
C ALA A 29 6.82 -10.40 3.58
N ILE A 30 7.78 -9.60 4.04
CA ILE A 30 8.42 -8.56 3.23
C ILE A 30 9.12 -9.18 2.01
N GLN A 31 9.85 -10.28 2.21
CA GLN A 31 10.52 -10.99 1.12
C GLN A 31 9.51 -11.48 0.07
N ARG A 32 8.40 -12.10 0.50
CA ARG A 32 7.35 -12.56 -0.43
C ARG A 32 6.75 -11.39 -1.21
N ALA A 33 6.47 -10.27 -0.56
CA ALA A 33 5.95 -9.07 -1.21
C ALA A 33 6.94 -8.53 -2.26
N ALA A 34 8.24 -8.47 -1.94
CA ALA A 34 9.28 -8.03 -2.86
C ALA A 34 9.41 -8.95 -4.09
N VAL A 35 9.38 -10.27 -3.87
CA VAL A 35 9.42 -11.27 -4.97
C VAL A 35 8.18 -11.13 -5.86
N LEU A 36 7.01 -10.99 -5.27
CA LEU A 36 5.75 -10.83 -6.00
C LEU A 36 5.74 -9.59 -6.89
N LEU A 37 6.25 -8.45 -6.41
CA LEU A 37 6.43 -7.24 -7.20
C LEU A 37 7.43 -7.45 -8.35
N ALA A 38 8.58 -8.04 -8.03
CA ALA A 38 9.62 -8.30 -9.03
C ALA A 38 9.13 -9.21 -10.17
N ASP A 39 8.37 -10.24 -9.83
CA ASP A 39 7.82 -11.18 -10.81
C ASP A 39 6.72 -10.54 -11.66
N SER A 40 5.86 -9.68 -11.05
CA SER A 40 4.89 -8.88 -11.79
C SER A 40 5.58 -7.97 -12.80
N PHE A 41 6.61 -7.23 -12.38
CA PHE A 41 7.36 -6.34 -13.29
C PHE A 41 8.07 -7.09 -14.43
N LYS A 42 8.67 -8.25 -14.15
CA LYS A 42 9.28 -9.11 -15.18
C LYS A 42 8.25 -9.60 -16.19
N ALA A 43 7.01 -9.84 -15.74
CA ALA A 43 5.90 -10.26 -16.61
C ALA A 43 5.23 -9.08 -17.36
N GLY A 44 5.73 -7.85 -17.19
CA GLY A 44 5.17 -6.65 -17.83
C GLY A 44 3.99 -6.05 -17.09
N GLY A 45 3.73 -6.47 -15.86
CA GLY A 45 2.72 -5.90 -14.96
C GLY A 45 3.18 -4.60 -14.31
N LYS A 46 2.26 -3.99 -13.56
CA LYS A 46 2.47 -2.76 -12.79
C LYS A 46 1.97 -2.91 -11.36
N VAL A 47 2.36 -2.00 -10.49
CA VAL A 47 1.76 -1.86 -9.17
C VAL A 47 0.90 -0.61 -9.09
N LEU A 48 -0.30 -0.76 -8.53
CA LEU A 48 -1.16 0.34 -8.09
C LEU A 48 -1.04 0.45 -6.57
N SER A 49 -0.93 1.65 -6.02
CA SER A 49 -0.86 1.87 -4.58
C SER A 49 -1.96 2.82 -4.11
N CYS A 50 -2.53 2.59 -2.92
CA CYS A 50 -3.56 3.43 -2.34
C CYS A 50 -3.53 3.41 -0.80
N GLY A 51 -4.06 4.47 -0.21
CA GLY A 51 -4.19 4.66 1.22
C GLY A 51 -4.84 6.01 1.52
N ASN A 52 -5.12 6.31 2.78
CA ASN A 52 -5.72 7.57 3.20
C ASN A 52 -4.76 8.38 4.07
N GLY A 53 -4.80 9.71 3.97
CA GLY A 53 -4.00 10.60 4.81
C GLY A 53 -2.49 10.32 4.71
N GLY A 54 -1.82 10.01 5.83
CA GLY A 54 -0.40 9.62 5.83
C GLY A 54 -0.13 8.40 4.98
N SER A 55 -0.99 7.38 5.03
CA SER A 55 -0.88 6.21 4.16
C SER A 55 -1.03 6.53 2.67
N HIS A 56 -1.69 7.64 2.30
CA HIS A 56 -1.70 8.13 0.94
C HIS A 56 -0.34 8.71 0.53
N CYS A 57 0.30 9.45 1.44
CA CYS A 57 1.66 9.94 1.24
C CYS A 57 2.65 8.77 1.07
N ASP A 58 2.52 7.72 1.88
CA ASP A 58 3.33 6.51 1.77
C ASP A 58 3.11 5.80 0.42
N ALA A 59 1.85 5.71 -0.03
CA ALA A 59 1.51 5.13 -1.33
C ALA A 59 2.11 5.91 -2.51
N MET A 60 2.11 7.25 -2.42
CA MET A 60 2.74 8.12 -3.42
C MET A 60 4.26 7.98 -3.41
N HIS A 61 4.88 8.00 -2.22
CA HIS A 61 6.33 7.86 -2.07
C HIS A 61 6.81 6.49 -2.58
N PHE A 62 6.08 5.42 -2.25
CA PHE A 62 6.37 4.08 -2.77
C PHE A 62 6.36 4.03 -4.31
N ALA A 63 5.36 4.64 -4.95
CA ALA A 63 5.27 4.67 -6.41
C ALA A 63 6.37 5.53 -7.05
N GLU A 64 6.71 6.66 -6.43
CA GLU A 64 7.77 7.56 -6.87
C GLU A 64 9.14 6.88 -6.81
N GLU A 65 9.47 6.20 -5.70
CA GLU A 65 10.73 5.48 -5.56
C GLU A 65 10.89 4.34 -6.57
N LEU A 66 9.79 3.73 -7.01
CA LEU A 66 9.81 2.71 -8.06
C LEU A 66 9.96 3.31 -9.46
N THR A 67 9.26 4.38 -9.78
CA THR A 67 9.31 5.04 -11.11
C THR A 67 10.59 5.85 -11.30
N GLY A 68 11.07 6.48 -10.23
CA GLY A 68 12.35 7.16 -10.17
C GLY A 68 13.49 6.18 -9.85
N ARG A 69 14.10 6.36 -8.69
CA ARG A 69 15.12 5.43 -8.17
C ARG A 69 15.20 5.50 -6.65
N TYR A 70 15.40 4.37 -6.03
CA TYR A 70 15.83 4.27 -4.64
C TYR A 70 17.32 3.92 -4.60
N ARG A 71 18.17 4.82 -4.08
CA ARG A 71 19.63 4.71 -3.95
C ARG A 71 20.36 4.63 -5.31
N GLU A 72 20.45 3.46 -5.93
CA GLU A 72 21.22 3.22 -7.12
C GLU A 72 20.45 3.53 -8.42
N ASN A 73 21.18 3.91 -9.47
CA ASN A 73 20.56 4.20 -10.76
C ASN A 73 20.11 2.90 -11.43
N ARG A 74 18.87 2.88 -11.91
CA ARG A 74 18.25 1.75 -12.61
C ARG A 74 17.10 2.23 -13.51
N PRO A 75 16.64 1.42 -14.45
CA PRO A 75 15.37 1.69 -15.14
C PRO A 75 14.20 1.81 -14.17
N GLY A 76 13.25 2.71 -14.45
CA GLY A 76 12.04 2.84 -13.66
C GLY A 76 11.15 1.59 -13.75
N TYR A 77 10.46 1.28 -12.66
CA TYR A 77 9.43 0.24 -12.64
C TYR A 77 8.04 0.86 -12.76
N PRO A 78 7.08 0.18 -13.42
CA PRO A 78 5.73 0.71 -13.63
C PRO A 78 4.94 0.70 -12.30
N ALA A 79 4.86 1.85 -11.64
CA ALA A 79 4.14 2.04 -10.39
C ALA A 79 3.29 3.30 -10.46
N ILE A 80 2.07 3.24 -9.94
CA ILE A 80 1.09 4.34 -9.95
C ILE A 80 0.42 4.42 -8.59
N ALA A 81 0.57 5.55 -7.90
CA ALA A 81 -0.31 5.87 -6.77
C ALA A 81 -1.66 6.37 -7.29
N ILE A 82 -2.76 5.88 -6.71
CA ILE A 82 -4.11 6.36 -7.04
C ILE A 82 -4.31 7.69 -6.33
N SER A 83 -3.83 8.78 -6.92
CA SER A 83 -3.78 10.10 -6.30
C SER A 83 -4.17 11.25 -7.24
N ASP A 84 -4.73 10.96 -8.40
CA ASP A 84 -5.26 12.00 -9.29
C ASP A 84 -6.43 12.71 -8.62
N VAL A 85 -6.27 14.03 -8.42
CA VAL A 85 -7.26 14.86 -7.69
C VAL A 85 -8.58 14.92 -8.45
N SER A 86 -8.56 14.96 -9.78
CA SER A 86 -9.78 15.01 -10.59
C SER A 86 -10.55 13.70 -10.50
N HIS A 87 -9.86 12.56 -10.56
CA HIS A 87 -10.47 11.24 -10.34
C HIS A 87 -11.07 11.11 -8.94
N ILE A 88 -10.30 11.44 -7.90
CA ILE A 88 -10.74 11.31 -6.50
C ILE A 88 -11.96 12.19 -6.24
N SER A 89 -11.95 13.45 -6.73
CA SER A 89 -13.06 14.38 -6.51
C SER A 89 -14.31 13.98 -7.30
N CYS A 90 -14.16 13.56 -8.56
CA CYS A 90 -15.27 13.09 -9.39
C CYS A 90 -15.91 11.84 -8.79
N VAL A 91 -15.12 10.80 -8.53
CA VAL A 91 -15.66 9.54 -7.98
C VAL A 91 -16.21 9.75 -6.57
N GLY A 92 -15.53 10.57 -5.75
CA GLY A 92 -16.02 10.90 -4.42
C GLY A 92 -17.38 11.62 -4.43
N ASN A 93 -17.62 12.50 -5.41
CA ASN A 93 -18.89 13.19 -5.60
C ASN A 93 -20.00 12.28 -6.15
N ASP A 94 -19.68 11.46 -7.15
CA ASP A 94 -20.67 10.72 -7.92
C ASP A 94 -21.02 9.35 -7.30
N PHE A 95 -20.05 8.68 -6.66
CA PHE A 95 -20.18 7.32 -6.13
C PHE A 95 -19.92 7.24 -4.61
N GLY A 96 -19.31 8.28 -4.05
CA GLY A 96 -18.93 8.35 -2.63
C GLY A 96 -17.47 7.98 -2.39
N PHE A 97 -16.96 8.41 -1.22
CA PHE A 97 -15.56 8.28 -0.83
C PHE A 97 -15.08 6.82 -0.76
N ASN A 98 -15.98 5.87 -0.53
CA ASN A 98 -15.63 4.47 -0.45
C ASN A 98 -15.23 3.86 -1.80
N ASP A 99 -15.52 4.51 -2.91
CA ASP A 99 -15.32 3.99 -4.26
C ASP A 99 -14.12 4.62 -4.99
N ILE A 100 -13.46 5.62 -4.39
CA ILE A 100 -12.39 6.38 -5.04
C ILE A 100 -11.21 5.53 -5.53
N PHE A 101 -10.88 4.44 -4.82
CA PHE A 101 -9.79 3.55 -5.21
C PHE A 101 -10.28 2.36 -6.05
N SER A 102 -11.42 1.76 -5.68
CA SER A 102 -11.95 0.60 -6.42
C SER A 102 -12.28 0.93 -7.87
N ARG A 103 -12.91 2.09 -8.12
CA ARG A 103 -13.20 2.56 -9.48
C ARG A 103 -11.95 2.73 -10.35
N TYR A 104 -10.85 3.19 -9.75
CA TYR A 104 -9.58 3.28 -10.48
C TYR A 104 -9.00 1.91 -10.80
N VAL A 105 -9.03 0.99 -9.81
CA VAL A 105 -8.58 -0.39 -10.00
C VAL A 105 -9.39 -1.10 -11.08
N GLU A 106 -10.72 -0.97 -11.06
CA GLU A 106 -11.61 -1.53 -12.10
C GLU A 106 -11.25 -1.06 -13.51
N ALA A 107 -10.93 0.24 -13.66
CA ALA A 107 -10.62 0.84 -14.95
C ALA A 107 -9.21 0.50 -15.47
N VAL A 108 -8.21 0.46 -14.59
CA VAL A 108 -6.77 0.45 -14.98
C VAL A 108 -6.08 -0.87 -14.64
N GLY A 109 -6.60 -1.62 -13.66
CA GLY A 109 -6.04 -2.89 -13.20
C GLY A 109 -6.21 -3.99 -14.25
N ARG A 110 -5.22 -4.87 -14.34
CA ARG A 110 -5.20 -6.04 -15.24
C ARG A 110 -4.71 -7.27 -14.48
N GLU A 111 -5.03 -8.44 -14.99
CA GLU A 111 -4.46 -9.69 -14.49
C GLU A 111 -2.91 -9.62 -14.48
N GLY A 112 -2.31 -10.08 -13.39
CA GLY A 112 -0.86 -10.05 -13.17
C GLY A 112 -0.31 -8.76 -12.57
N ASP A 113 -1.09 -7.67 -12.53
CA ASP A 113 -0.74 -6.47 -11.78
C ASP A 113 -0.80 -6.71 -10.25
N VAL A 114 -0.26 -5.78 -9.50
CA VAL A 114 -0.28 -5.81 -8.03
C VAL A 114 -1.02 -4.59 -7.49
N LEU A 115 -1.83 -4.76 -6.45
CA LEU A 115 -2.35 -3.67 -5.62
C LEU A 115 -1.61 -3.65 -4.29
N LEU A 116 -1.04 -2.51 -3.91
CA LEU A 116 -0.58 -2.21 -2.56
C LEU A 116 -1.62 -1.36 -1.84
N GLY A 117 -2.30 -1.95 -0.86
CA GLY A 117 -3.26 -1.26 0.00
C GLY A 117 -2.66 -0.92 1.37
N ILE A 118 -2.67 0.36 1.76
CA ILE A 118 -2.08 0.82 3.02
C ILE A 118 -3.17 1.37 3.94
N SER A 119 -3.28 0.81 5.14
CA SER A 119 -4.23 1.28 6.16
C SER A 119 -3.75 0.97 7.57
N THR A 120 -3.41 1.98 8.36
CA THR A 120 -2.95 1.81 9.75
C THR A 120 -3.95 1.03 10.60
N SER A 121 -5.24 1.24 10.41
CA SER A 121 -6.30 0.52 11.17
C SER A 121 -6.68 -0.83 10.56
N GLY A 122 -6.29 -1.09 9.31
CA GLY A 122 -6.78 -2.24 8.55
C GLY A 122 -8.29 -2.22 8.26
N ASN A 123 -8.99 -1.08 8.49
CA ASN A 123 -10.45 -0.98 8.40
C ASN A 123 -10.96 0.07 7.40
N SER A 124 -10.07 0.64 6.58
CA SER A 124 -10.44 1.67 5.60
C SER A 124 -11.32 1.08 4.50
N ALA A 125 -12.61 1.45 4.49
CA ALA A 125 -13.60 0.86 3.59
C ALA A 125 -13.24 1.01 2.09
N ASN A 126 -12.69 2.16 1.70
CA ASN A 126 -12.24 2.41 0.33
C ASN A 126 -11.04 1.54 -0.08
N VAL A 127 -10.09 1.28 0.84
CA VAL A 127 -8.97 0.36 0.58
C VAL A 127 -9.47 -1.08 0.48
N ILE A 128 -10.38 -1.50 1.36
CA ILE A 128 -11.00 -2.84 1.33
C ILE A 128 -11.77 -3.06 0.01
N LYS A 129 -12.52 -2.06 -0.47
CA LYS A 129 -13.18 -2.14 -1.79
C LYS A 129 -12.18 -2.25 -2.93
N ALA A 130 -11.06 -1.52 -2.86
CA ALA A 130 -9.99 -1.63 -3.87
C ALA A 130 -9.37 -3.03 -3.90
N ILE A 131 -9.18 -3.66 -2.73
CA ILE A 131 -8.70 -5.05 -2.62
C ILE A 131 -9.68 -6.02 -3.30
N ALA A 132 -10.99 -5.87 -3.06
CA ALA A 132 -12.01 -6.69 -3.72
C ALA A 132 -11.97 -6.54 -5.24
N ALA A 133 -11.95 -5.30 -5.73
CA ALA A 133 -11.84 -4.99 -7.16
C ALA A 133 -10.56 -5.57 -7.79
N ALA A 134 -9.42 -5.48 -7.09
CA ALA A 134 -8.16 -6.03 -7.54
C ALA A 134 -8.24 -7.55 -7.73
N ARG A 135 -8.85 -8.26 -6.79
CA ARG A 135 -9.04 -9.71 -6.88
C ARG A 135 -9.96 -10.11 -8.04
N GLU A 136 -11.05 -9.39 -8.25
CA GLU A 136 -11.96 -9.59 -9.39
C GLU A 136 -11.25 -9.39 -10.74
N LYS A 137 -10.24 -8.51 -10.77
CA LYS A 137 -9.38 -8.27 -11.95
C LYS A 137 -8.24 -9.28 -12.11
N GLY A 138 -8.10 -10.27 -11.22
CA GLY A 138 -6.97 -11.21 -11.24
C GLY A 138 -5.64 -10.62 -10.80
N MET A 139 -5.67 -9.46 -10.14
CA MET A 139 -4.48 -8.83 -9.57
C MET A 139 -4.04 -9.55 -8.29
N LYS A 140 -2.76 -9.45 -7.97
CA LYS A 140 -2.23 -9.82 -6.66
C LYS A 140 -2.39 -8.64 -5.68
N VAL A 141 -2.44 -8.95 -4.40
CA VAL A 141 -2.64 -7.94 -3.36
C VAL A 141 -1.53 -8.02 -2.32
N ILE A 142 -1.00 -6.87 -1.95
CA ILE A 142 -0.12 -6.67 -0.80
C ILE A 142 -0.81 -5.67 0.13
N THR A 143 -0.84 -5.95 1.43
CA THR A 143 -1.39 -5.04 2.42
C THR A 143 -0.33 -4.62 3.42
N LEU A 144 -0.29 -3.32 3.76
CA LEU A 144 0.46 -2.80 4.89
C LEU A 144 -0.54 -2.29 5.93
N THR A 145 -0.51 -2.91 7.09
CA THR A 145 -1.43 -2.59 8.19
C THR A 145 -0.65 -2.36 9.48
N GLY A 146 -1.25 -1.62 10.39
CA GLY A 146 -0.80 -1.53 11.78
C GLY A 146 -1.68 -2.38 12.70
N LYS A 147 -1.42 -2.33 13.97
CA LYS A 147 -2.20 -2.98 15.04
C LYS A 147 -2.38 -4.48 14.78
N ASP A 148 -3.63 -4.92 14.77
CA ASP A 148 -4.06 -6.31 14.55
C ASP A 148 -4.43 -6.61 13.08
N GLY A 149 -4.18 -5.68 12.16
CA GLY A 149 -4.53 -5.83 10.74
C GLY A 149 -5.99 -5.54 10.40
N GLY A 150 -6.87 -5.50 11.39
CA GLY A 150 -8.31 -5.24 11.21
C GLY A 150 -8.96 -6.17 10.19
N LYS A 151 -9.90 -5.64 9.40
CA LYS A 151 -10.60 -6.39 8.34
C LYS A 151 -9.71 -6.70 7.12
N MET A 152 -8.53 -6.11 7.04
CA MET A 152 -7.57 -6.39 5.97
C MET A 152 -6.68 -7.59 6.31
N ASP A 153 -6.66 -8.07 7.55
CA ASP A 153 -5.93 -9.28 7.92
C ASP A 153 -6.43 -10.49 7.12
N GLY A 154 -5.51 -11.30 6.60
CA GLY A 154 -5.81 -12.43 5.72
C GLY A 154 -6.40 -12.06 4.36
N THR A 155 -6.38 -10.78 3.96
CA THR A 155 -6.86 -10.34 2.64
C THR A 155 -5.75 -10.15 1.59
N ALA A 156 -4.50 -10.42 1.90
CA ALA A 156 -3.38 -10.36 0.97
C ALA A 156 -3.02 -11.73 0.40
#